data_bd6ec6f35ff4cdb70bdea493b5d6f91f
#
_entry.id   bd6ec6f35ff4cdb70bdea493b5d6f91f
#
_cell.length_a   1.000
_cell.length_b   1.000
_cell.length_c   1.000
_cell.angle_alpha   90.00
_cell.angle_beta   90.00
_cell.angle_gamma   90.00
#
_symmetry.space_group_name_H-M   'P 1'
#
loop_
_entity.id
_entity.type
_entity.pdbx_description
1 polymer ?
#
loop_
_entity_poly.entity_id
_entity_poly.type
_entity_poly.pdbx_seq_one_letter_code
_entity_poly.pdbx_strand_id
1 'polypeptide(L)'
;MRSTARVDSGIDYSTLPAREVSGAAPETVGGVVIGGDYQGLGIARSLGRHGIPVCVVDDEASVAQASRFVQTVVRVRDLRTEASLLSALAQTRDRLHCARWVLYPTRDENVAALAANREALLSDFRVPVPGMAAISQAWDKRETYRLAARLSIPIPRTWFPATEADLASVDSDGPFVIKPAIKEHFFYATGVKAWRADTRAELAAVFRRAAGIVRSGEVIIQELIPGGGGEQYAYCAFFRRGQAVASMTVRRRRQHPSDFGRASTYVETVSVGELAAPSIRFLQAIGYYGLIELEYKRDPRDGRYKLLDVNARTWGYHTLGRSAGVDFPYLLFRDQVGAPVEEVHARPGVRWIRLATDVPNAVRDIRAGTLRPGDYLRSLRGVDTEAVFSFRDPLPSCYEIALLPYLAFKRGLLPAEMRGNRCLKLRIPLASSTISASRTPCSRERP
;
A
#
# COMPACT_ATOMS: atom_id res chain seq x y z
N MET A 1 4.07 -47.88 1.20
CA MET A 1 4.77 -47.34 0.01
C MET A 1 3.74 -46.68 -0.89
N ARG A 2 3.59 -45.38 -0.85
CA ARG A 2 2.90 -44.57 -1.86
C ARG A 2 3.76 -43.33 -2.07
N SER A 3 4.27 -43.23 -3.30
CA SER A 3 5.14 -42.18 -3.80
C SER A 3 4.41 -40.82 -3.83
N THR A 4 4.97 -39.82 -3.16
CA THR A 4 4.54 -38.43 -3.30
C THR A 4 5.34 -37.80 -4.44
N ALA A 5 4.68 -37.59 -5.57
CA ALA A 5 5.24 -36.83 -6.68
C ALA A 5 5.43 -35.36 -6.26
N ARG A 6 6.68 -34.92 -6.20
CA ARG A 6 7.02 -33.49 -6.17
C ARG A 6 6.70 -32.88 -7.54
N VAL A 7 5.82 -31.90 -7.56
CA VAL A 7 5.64 -31.02 -8.70
C VAL A 7 6.73 -29.96 -8.59
N ASP A 8 7.77 -30.13 -9.38
CA ASP A 8 8.89 -29.19 -9.53
C ASP A 8 8.44 -28.05 -10.46
N SER A 9 8.02 -26.92 -9.91
CA SER A 9 7.76 -25.71 -10.69
C SER A 9 9.06 -24.93 -10.85
N GLY A 10 9.97 -25.47 -11.64
CA GLY A 10 11.24 -24.83 -11.98
C GLY A 10 11.06 -23.63 -12.88
N ILE A 11 10.89 -22.45 -12.32
CA ILE A 11 11.22 -21.20 -13.01
C ILE A 11 12.57 -20.76 -12.48
N ASP A 12 13.59 -21.08 -13.25
CA ASP A 12 14.99 -20.69 -12.97
C ASP A 12 15.19 -19.20 -13.31
N TYR A 13 15.29 -18.36 -12.28
CA TYR A 13 15.59 -16.94 -12.41
C TYR A 13 17.09 -16.65 -12.61
N SER A 14 17.93 -17.67 -12.75
CA SER A 14 19.39 -17.51 -12.88
C SER A 14 19.86 -17.28 -14.32
N THR A 15 19.01 -17.46 -15.33
CA THR A 15 19.38 -17.33 -16.74
C THR A 15 18.83 -16.06 -17.39
N LEU A 16 19.25 -14.89 -16.94
CA LEU A 16 19.26 -13.70 -17.77
C LEU A 16 20.70 -13.46 -18.23
N PRO A 17 20.98 -13.47 -19.54
CA PRO A 17 22.33 -13.24 -20.03
C PRO A 17 22.79 -11.83 -19.69
N ALA A 18 23.93 -11.71 -19.03
CA ALA A 18 24.66 -10.46 -18.91
C ALA A 18 25.12 -10.07 -20.33
N ARG A 19 24.39 -9.15 -20.97
CA ARG A 19 24.89 -8.47 -22.15
C ARG A 19 25.94 -7.48 -21.70
N GLU A 20 27.20 -7.75 -22.04
CA GLU A 20 28.26 -6.75 -22.03
C GLU A 20 27.86 -5.61 -22.98
N VAL A 21 27.54 -4.45 -22.42
CA VAL A 21 27.32 -3.21 -23.18
C VAL A 21 28.58 -2.37 -23.07
N SER A 22 29.21 -2.17 -24.23
CA SER A 22 30.39 -1.36 -24.42
C SER A 22 30.19 0.09 -23.95
N GLY A 23 31.08 0.62 -23.13
CA GLY A 23 31.63 1.98 -23.17
C GLY A 23 30.73 3.20 -22.91
N ALA A 24 29.46 3.05 -22.49
CA ALA A 24 28.66 4.19 -22.04
C ALA A 24 28.80 4.33 -20.51
N ALA A 25 28.87 5.57 -20.01
CA ALA A 25 28.81 5.83 -18.55
C ALA A 25 27.65 5.04 -17.94
N PRO A 26 27.81 4.43 -16.75
CA PRO A 26 26.77 3.59 -16.17
C PRO A 26 25.48 4.43 -16.03
N GLU A 27 24.44 4.06 -16.76
CA GLU A 27 23.14 4.69 -16.66
C GLU A 27 22.67 4.61 -15.21
N THR A 28 22.44 5.78 -14.60
CA THR A 28 22.01 5.87 -13.21
C THR A 28 20.58 5.34 -13.09
N VAL A 29 20.42 4.15 -12.50
CA VAL A 29 19.11 3.58 -12.21
C VAL A 29 18.44 4.36 -11.09
N GLY A 30 17.19 4.75 -11.30
CA GLY A 30 16.38 5.44 -10.31
C GLY A 30 15.12 4.67 -9.90
N GLY A 31 14.26 5.33 -9.12
CA GLY A 31 12.95 4.83 -8.73
C GLY A 31 11.81 5.67 -9.29
N VAL A 32 10.80 5.02 -9.87
CA VAL A 32 9.54 5.64 -10.28
C VAL A 32 8.47 5.30 -9.25
N VAL A 33 8.04 6.29 -8.50
CA VAL A 33 7.01 6.15 -7.47
C VAL A 33 5.64 6.48 -8.08
N ILE A 34 4.74 5.51 -8.11
CA ILE A 34 3.40 5.65 -8.69
C ILE A 34 2.42 5.94 -7.55
N GLY A 35 2.00 7.22 -7.47
CA GLY A 35 1.23 7.78 -6.36
C GLY A 35 2.12 8.41 -5.29
N GLY A 36 1.97 9.72 -5.09
CA GLY A 36 2.87 10.57 -4.28
C GLY A 36 2.27 11.00 -2.94
N ASP A 37 1.33 10.24 -2.35
CA ASP A 37 0.87 10.49 -1.00
C ASP A 37 1.98 10.21 0.04
N TYR A 38 1.66 10.12 1.33
CA TYR A 38 2.68 9.86 2.37
C TYR A 38 3.40 8.51 2.21
N GLN A 39 2.79 7.52 1.52
CA GLN A 39 3.48 6.26 1.17
C GLN A 39 4.56 6.56 0.12
N GLY A 40 4.19 7.24 -0.96
CA GLY A 40 5.13 7.65 -2.00
C GLY A 40 6.23 8.57 -1.49
N LEU A 41 5.90 9.50 -0.58
CA LEU A 41 6.89 10.34 0.10
C LEU A 41 7.92 9.50 0.87
N GLY A 42 7.45 8.48 1.59
CA GLY A 42 8.32 7.58 2.33
C GLY A 42 9.29 6.82 1.41
N ILE A 43 8.82 6.34 0.26
CA ILE A 43 9.65 5.69 -0.77
C ILE A 43 10.68 6.69 -1.34
N ALA A 44 10.23 7.88 -1.73
CA ALA A 44 11.11 8.91 -2.28
C ALA A 44 12.22 9.30 -1.29
N ARG A 45 11.89 9.45 -0.01
CA ARG A 45 12.85 9.71 1.06
C ARG A 45 13.81 8.55 1.32
N SER A 46 13.32 7.31 1.21
CA SER A 46 14.17 6.12 1.35
C SER A 46 15.24 6.11 0.27
N LEU A 47 14.84 6.18 -0.98
CA LEU A 47 15.74 6.14 -2.13
C LEU A 47 16.67 7.38 -2.19
N GLY A 48 16.10 8.58 -2.04
CA GLY A 48 16.85 9.81 -2.18
C GLY A 48 17.93 10.02 -1.11
N ARG A 49 17.77 9.46 0.09
CA ARG A 49 18.82 9.46 1.13
C ARG A 49 20.04 8.62 0.75
N HIS A 50 19.87 7.67 -0.13
CA HIS A 50 20.93 6.85 -0.71
C HIS A 50 21.45 7.39 -2.04
N GLY A 51 21.07 8.63 -2.41
CA GLY A 51 21.51 9.27 -3.64
C GLY A 51 20.84 8.71 -4.92
N ILE A 52 19.81 7.88 -4.76
CA ILE A 52 19.06 7.27 -5.87
C ILE A 52 18.09 8.31 -6.42
N PRO A 53 18.11 8.62 -7.74
CA PRO A 53 17.18 9.57 -8.34
C PRO A 53 15.74 9.05 -8.28
N VAL A 54 14.79 9.97 -8.03
CA VAL A 54 13.37 9.63 -7.86
C VAL A 54 12.49 10.46 -8.78
N CYS A 55 11.61 9.77 -9.51
CA CYS A 55 10.50 10.35 -10.22
C CYS A 55 9.18 9.99 -9.53
N VAL A 56 8.29 10.95 -9.35
CA VAL A 56 6.93 10.72 -8.86
C VAL A 56 5.94 10.88 -10.02
N VAL A 57 5.12 9.86 -10.25
CA VAL A 57 4.01 9.88 -11.20
C VAL A 57 2.72 9.96 -10.41
N ASP A 58 1.90 11.00 -10.62
CA ASP A 58 0.66 11.16 -9.85
C ASP A 58 -0.45 11.85 -10.65
N ASP A 59 -1.69 11.47 -10.36
CA ASP A 59 -2.92 12.07 -10.88
C ASP A 59 -3.50 13.15 -9.95
N GLU A 60 -2.91 13.33 -8.76
CA GLU A 60 -3.36 14.28 -7.74
C GLU A 60 -2.21 15.16 -7.23
N ALA A 61 -2.56 16.29 -6.62
CA ALA A 61 -1.61 17.05 -5.81
C ALA A 61 -1.26 16.24 -4.57
N SER A 62 0.00 15.89 -4.38
CA SER A 62 0.46 15.00 -3.32
C SER A 62 1.74 15.46 -2.66
N VAL A 63 1.93 15.08 -1.41
CA VAL A 63 3.00 15.57 -0.55
C VAL A 63 4.41 15.20 -1.04
N ALA A 64 4.57 14.07 -1.72
CA ALA A 64 5.86 13.66 -2.24
C ALA A 64 6.43 14.63 -3.29
N GLN A 65 5.56 15.34 -4.03
CA GLN A 65 5.96 16.30 -5.06
C GLN A 65 6.76 17.49 -4.49
N ALA A 66 6.59 17.80 -3.21
CA ALA A 66 7.31 18.86 -2.52
C ALA A 66 8.62 18.39 -1.85
N SER A 67 8.95 17.11 -1.93
CA SER A 67 10.16 16.56 -1.30
C SER A 67 11.41 16.94 -2.09
N ARG A 68 12.46 17.37 -1.36
CA ARG A 68 13.80 17.65 -1.92
C ARG A 68 14.46 16.43 -2.59
N PHE A 69 13.95 15.22 -2.31
CA PHE A 69 14.46 13.98 -2.86
C PHE A 69 13.80 13.58 -4.18
N VAL A 70 12.79 14.31 -4.63
CA VAL A 70 12.11 14.09 -5.90
C VAL A 70 12.70 15.02 -6.95
N GLN A 71 13.36 14.46 -7.97
CA GLN A 71 13.94 15.26 -9.07
C GLN A 71 12.92 15.54 -10.17
N THR A 72 11.99 14.62 -10.41
CA THR A 72 11.03 14.74 -11.50
C THR A 72 9.62 14.40 -11.02
N VAL A 73 8.66 15.22 -11.45
CA VAL A 73 7.23 14.96 -11.24
C VAL A 73 6.56 14.85 -12.61
N VAL A 74 5.88 13.73 -12.84
CA VAL A 74 5.05 13.48 -14.02
C VAL A 74 3.59 13.54 -13.58
N ARG A 75 2.90 14.63 -13.97
CA ARG A 75 1.47 14.80 -13.70
C ARG A 75 0.66 14.19 -14.83
N VAL A 76 -0.26 13.30 -14.47
CA VAL A 76 -1.18 12.65 -15.40
C VAL A 76 -2.62 12.93 -14.99
N ARG A 77 -3.59 12.56 -15.84
CA ARG A 77 -5.00 12.82 -15.54
C ARG A 77 -5.61 11.78 -14.63
N ASP A 78 -5.17 10.53 -14.76
CA ASP A 78 -5.72 9.39 -14.04
C ASP A 78 -4.67 8.29 -13.92
N LEU A 79 -4.69 7.54 -12.81
CA LEU A 79 -3.86 6.36 -12.55
C LEU A 79 -4.69 5.15 -12.12
N ARG A 80 -6.02 5.22 -12.22
CA ARG A 80 -6.93 4.19 -11.69
C ARG A 80 -7.25 3.09 -12.70
N THR A 81 -7.10 3.38 -14.00
CA THR A 81 -7.29 2.40 -15.04
C THR A 81 -5.96 1.87 -15.55
N GLU A 82 -5.94 0.63 -16.01
CA GLU A 82 -4.76 -0.01 -16.60
C GLU A 82 -4.22 0.81 -17.79
N ALA A 83 -5.09 1.20 -18.73
CA ALA A 83 -4.70 1.98 -19.89
C ALA A 83 -4.07 3.34 -19.53
N SER A 84 -4.64 4.03 -18.51
CA SER A 84 -4.10 5.31 -18.02
C SER A 84 -2.73 5.14 -17.37
N LEU A 85 -2.54 4.07 -16.59
CA LEU A 85 -1.26 3.77 -15.99
C LEU A 85 -0.19 3.48 -17.04
N LEU A 86 -0.49 2.63 -18.03
CA LEU A 86 0.46 2.30 -19.11
C LEU A 86 0.85 3.54 -19.91
N SER A 87 -0.13 4.40 -20.25
CA SER A 87 0.15 5.70 -20.88
C SER A 87 1.03 6.59 -20.03
N ALA A 88 0.79 6.65 -18.72
CA ALA A 88 1.60 7.43 -17.78
C ALA A 88 3.05 6.91 -17.70
N LEU A 89 3.25 5.59 -17.72
CA LEU A 89 4.57 4.97 -17.72
C LEU A 89 5.33 5.24 -19.02
N ALA A 90 4.66 5.16 -20.19
CA ALA A 90 5.25 5.52 -21.48
C ALA A 90 5.72 6.99 -21.49
N GLN A 91 4.87 7.94 -21.04
CA GLN A 91 5.25 9.34 -20.88
C GLN A 91 6.42 9.54 -19.91
N THR A 92 6.48 8.74 -18.84
CA THR A 92 7.56 8.79 -17.85
C THR A 92 8.88 8.33 -18.45
N ARG A 93 8.88 7.21 -19.16
CA ARG A 93 10.04 6.69 -19.89
C ARG A 93 10.60 7.74 -20.85
N ASP A 94 9.73 8.31 -21.68
CA ASP A 94 10.13 9.27 -22.72
C ASP A 94 10.69 10.55 -22.08
N ARG A 95 10.11 11.02 -20.97
CA ARG A 95 10.56 12.23 -20.27
C ARG A 95 11.87 12.04 -19.53
N LEU A 96 12.11 10.87 -18.95
CA LEU A 96 13.31 10.61 -18.17
C LEU A 96 14.49 10.21 -19.07
N HIS A 97 14.24 9.79 -20.32
CA HIS A 97 15.24 9.19 -21.19
C HIS A 97 16.05 8.10 -20.47
N CYS A 98 15.38 7.38 -19.58
CA CYS A 98 16.02 6.42 -18.68
C CYS A 98 15.69 4.99 -19.07
N ALA A 99 16.67 4.09 -18.93
CA ALA A 99 16.45 2.68 -19.06
C ALA A 99 16.25 2.02 -17.69
N ARG A 100 15.15 1.26 -17.57
CA ARG A 100 14.95 0.28 -16.51
C ARG A 100 14.99 0.80 -15.08
N TRP A 101 14.35 1.94 -14.82
CA TRP A 101 14.10 2.39 -13.45
C TRP A 101 13.14 1.46 -12.71
N VAL A 102 13.27 1.39 -11.38
CA VAL A 102 12.48 0.49 -10.53
C VAL A 102 11.11 1.11 -10.25
N LEU A 103 10.02 0.38 -10.51
CA LEU A 103 8.65 0.84 -10.27
C LEU A 103 8.24 0.58 -8.81
N TYR A 104 7.61 1.55 -8.19
CA TYR A 104 7.06 1.47 -6.83
C TYR A 104 5.57 1.86 -6.82
N PRO A 105 4.65 0.90 -7.02
CA PRO A 105 3.22 1.17 -6.92
C PRO A 105 2.80 1.38 -5.45
N THR A 106 1.91 2.36 -5.22
CA THR A 106 1.33 2.64 -3.90
C THR A 106 -0.15 2.28 -3.80
N ARG A 107 -0.80 1.89 -4.92
CA ARG A 107 -2.22 1.52 -5.00
C ARG A 107 -2.38 0.10 -5.50
N ASP A 108 -3.41 -0.61 -5.03
CA ASP A 108 -3.62 -2.02 -5.36
C ASP A 108 -3.98 -2.21 -6.85
N GLU A 109 -4.77 -1.30 -7.43
CA GLU A 109 -5.09 -1.29 -8.87
C GLU A 109 -3.85 -1.09 -9.74
N ASN A 110 -2.87 -0.32 -9.29
CA ASN A 110 -1.61 -0.17 -10.02
C ASN A 110 -0.79 -1.46 -9.97
N VAL A 111 -0.79 -2.17 -8.84
CA VAL A 111 -0.14 -3.48 -8.73
C VAL A 111 -0.75 -4.48 -9.71
N ALA A 112 -2.09 -4.55 -9.76
CA ALA A 112 -2.79 -5.44 -10.69
C ALA A 112 -2.46 -5.13 -12.14
N ALA A 113 -2.48 -3.85 -12.55
CA ALA A 113 -2.13 -3.42 -13.89
C ALA A 113 -0.66 -3.73 -14.25
N LEU A 114 0.28 -3.50 -13.32
CA LEU A 114 1.69 -3.86 -13.52
C LEU A 114 1.89 -5.37 -13.65
N ALA A 115 1.17 -6.16 -12.86
CA ALA A 115 1.24 -7.62 -12.91
C ALA A 115 0.68 -8.18 -14.23
N ALA A 116 -0.42 -7.61 -14.72
CA ALA A 116 -1.05 -8.00 -15.99
C ALA A 116 -0.17 -7.69 -17.20
N ASN A 117 0.60 -6.58 -17.14
CA ASN A 117 1.44 -6.12 -18.26
C ASN A 117 2.93 -6.30 -17.99
N ARG A 118 3.30 -7.17 -17.05
CA ARG A 118 4.66 -7.30 -16.54
C ARG A 118 5.67 -7.53 -17.67
N GLU A 119 5.44 -8.50 -18.54
CA GLU A 119 6.38 -8.88 -19.59
C GLU A 119 6.63 -7.72 -20.59
N ALA A 120 5.59 -6.97 -20.95
CA ALA A 120 5.72 -5.82 -21.84
C ALA A 120 6.49 -4.65 -21.20
N LEU A 121 6.41 -4.52 -19.87
CA LEU A 121 7.09 -3.45 -19.12
C LEU A 121 8.56 -3.76 -18.82
N LEU A 122 9.00 -5.03 -18.89
CA LEU A 122 10.38 -5.41 -18.53
C LEU A 122 11.44 -4.84 -19.47
N SER A 123 11.10 -4.46 -20.70
CA SER A 123 12.01 -3.76 -21.60
C SER A 123 12.39 -2.38 -21.09
N ASP A 124 11.44 -1.67 -20.50
CA ASP A 124 11.56 -0.26 -20.15
C ASP A 124 11.81 -0.05 -18.65
N PHE A 125 11.32 -0.95 -17.80
CA PHE A 125 11.35 -0.82 -16.34
C PHE A 125 11.77 -2.10 -15.62
N ARG A 126 12.21 -1.96 -14.39
CA ARG A 126 12.29 -3.06 -13.41
C ARG A 126 10.96 -3.11 -12.67
N VAL A 127 10.27 -4.23 -12.78
CA VAL A 127 8.90 -4.41 -12.27
C VAL A 127 8.94 -5.37 -11.06
N PRO A 128 9.10 -4.87 -9.82
CA PRO A 128 9.21 -5.70 -8.62
C PRO A 128 7.83 -6.16 -8.12
N VAL A 129 7.00 -6.63 -9.03
CA VAL A 129 5.66 -7.17 -8.79
C VAL A 129 5.63 -8.55 -9.43
N PRO A 130 5.13 -9.60 -8.75
CA PRO A 130 4.99 -10.92 -9.36
C PRO A 130 3.91 -10.92 -10.45
N GLY A 131 3.82 -12.01 -11.20
CA GLY A 131 2.79 -12.16 -12.24
C GLY A 131 1.37 -12.21 -11.67
N MET A 132 0.38 -12.03 -12.54
CA MET A 132 -1.04 -11.91 -12.17
C MET A 132 -1.57 -13.14 -11.40
N ALA A 133 -1.03 -14.34 -11.64
CA ALA A 133 -1.40 -15.53 -10.90
C ALA A 133 -1.16 -15.41 -9.38
N ALA A 134 -0.06 -14.78 -8.96
CA ALA A 134 0.22 -14.52 -7.55
C ALA A 134 -0.59 -13.32 -7.04
N ILE A 135 -0.69 -12.25 -7.84
CA ILE A 135 -1.39 -11.04 -7.43
C ILE A 135 -2.89 -11.28 -7.25
N SER A 136 -3.55 -12.08 -8.09
CA SER A 136 -4.97 -12.40 -7.93
C SER A 136 -5.28 -13.08 -6.58
N GLN A 137 -4.38 -13.92 -6.07
CA GLN A 137 -4.52 -14.58 -4.77
C GLN A 137 -4.40 -13.60 -3.58
N ALA A 138 -3.75 -12.47 -3.76
CA ALA A 138 -3.63 -11.42 -2.74
C ALA A 138 -4.70 -10.32 -2.90
N TRP A 139 -5.09 -9.99 -4.13
CA TRP A 139 -5.96 -8.87 -4.47
C TRP A 139 -7.45 -9.22 -4.35
N ASP A 140 -7.87 -10.40 -4.87
CA ASP A 140 -9.24 -10.89 -4.73
C ASP A 140 -9.41 -11.60 -3.38
N LYS A 141 -10.16 -11.00 -2.48
CA LYS A 141 -10.36 -11.55 -1.12
C LYS A 141 -11.02 -12.94 -1.12
N ARG A 142 -11.77 -13.30 -2.15
CA ARG A 142 -12.34 -14.65 -2.28
C ARG A 142 -11.22 -15.68 -2.43
N GLU A 143 -10.26 -15.38 -3.30
CA GLU A 143 -9.09 -16.25 -3.52
C GLU A 143 -8.17 -16.26 -2.31
N THR A 144 -7.95 -15.08 -1.68
CA THR A 144 -7.19 -14.97 -0.43
C THR A 144 -7.74 -15.89 0.66
N TYR A 145 -9.06 -15.84 0.92
CA TYR A 145 -9.67 -16.63 1.98
C TYR A 145 -9.76 -18.13 1.65
N ARG A 146 -10.03 -18.47 0.38
CA ARG A 146 -10.00 -19.87 -0.08
C ARG A 146 -8.60 -20.47 0.08
N LEU A 147 -7.57 -19.74 -0.31
CA LEU A 147 -6.19 -20.16 -0.14
C LEU A 147 -5.81 -20.28 1.34
N ALA A 148 -6.13 -19.29 2.15
CA ALA A 148 -5.87 -19.32 3.59
C ALA A 148 -6.50 -20.53 4.25
N ALA A 149 -7.77 -20.86 3.90
CA ALA A 149 -8.45 -22.05 4.41
C ALA A 149 -7.73 -23.36 4.00
N ARG A 150 -7.33 -23.49 2.72
CA ARG A 150 -6.54 -24.66 2.25
C ARG A 150 -5.21 -24.82 2.99
N LEU A 151 -4.59 -23.70 3.37
CA LEU A 151 -3.31 -23.67 4.10
C LEU A 151 -3.50 -23.76 5.63
N SER A 152 -4.73 -23.96 6.12
CA SER A 152 -5.06 -23.96 7.56
C SER A 152 -4.59 -22.67 8.27
N ILE A 153 -4.63 -21.54 7.58
CA ILE A 153 -4.41 -20.21 8.15
C ILE A 153 -5.75 -19.72 8.70
N PRO A 154 -5.83 -19.32 9.99
CA PRO A 154 -7.08 -18.84 10.55
C PRO A 154 -7.62 -17.62 9.81
N ILE A 155 -8.92 -17.66 9.48
CA ILE A 155 -9.67 -16.55 8.90
C ILE A 155 -10.96 -16.35 9.73
N PRO A 156 -11.60 -15.17 9.67
CA PRO A 156 -12.97 -15.04 10.17
C PRO A 156 -13.92 -15.97 9.42
N ARG A 157 -15.01 -16.41 10.04
CA ARG A 157 -16.06 -17.13 9.31
C ARG A 157 -16.50 -16.28 8.13
N THR A 158 -16.50 -16.85 6.94
CA THR A 158 -16.67 -16.09 5.68
C THR A 158 -17.62 -16.84 4.75
N TRP A 159 -18.59 -16.12 4.18
CA TRP A 159 -19.57 -16.62 3.23
C TRP A 159 -19.47 -15.81 1.92
N PHE A 160 -19.71 -16.50 0.81
CA PHE A 160 -19.60 -15.93 -0.55
C PHE A 160 -20.95 -16.08 -1.29
N PRO A 161 -21.99 -15.34 -0.87
CA PRO A 161 -23.31 -15.44 -1.52
C PRO A 161 -23.26 -14.90 -2.94
N ALA A 162 -23.74 -15.67 -3.89
CA ALA A 162 -23.94 -15.21 -5.26
C ALA A 162 -25.29 -14.49 -5.44
N THR A 163 -26.27 -14.85 -4.65
CA THR A 163 -27.64 -14.31 -4.67
C THR A 163 -28.14 -14.01 -3.26
N GLU A 164 -29.26 -13.31 -3.14
CA GLU A 164 -29.92 -13.09 -1.84
C GLU A 164 -30.44 -14.39 -1.23
N ALA A 165 -30.86 -15.36 -2.04
CA ALA A 165 -31.29 -16.66 -1.55
C ALA A 165 -30.19 -17.42 -0.80
N ASP A 166 -28.91 -17.20 -1.19
CA ASP A 166 -27.77 -17.86 -0.54
C ASP A 166 -27.53 -17.35 0.89
N LEU A 167 -28.16 -16.23 1.29
CA LEU A 167 -28.13 -15.74 2.67
C LEU A 167 -28.73 -16.77 3.66
N ALA A 168 -29.55 -17.69 3.19
CA ALA A 168 -30.06 -18.79 3.99
C ALA A 168 -28.94 -19.70 4.55
N SER A 169 -27.83 -19.81 3.81
CA SER A 169 -26.64 -20.59 4.20
C SER A 169 -25.75 -19.91 5.26
N VAL A 170 -26.00 -18.63 5.58
CA VAL A 170 -25.26 -17.92 6.61
C VAL A 170 -25.71 -18.42 7.99
N ASP A 171 -24.93 -19.29 8.59
CA ASP A 171 -25.22 -19.97 9.86
C ASP A 171 -24.74 -19.15 11.08
N SER A 172 -25.13 -17.88 11.15
CA SER A 172 -24.76 -16.92 12.21
C SER A 172 -25.85 -15.86 12.37
N ASP A 173 -26.02 -15.37 13.59
CA ASP A 173 -26.94 -14.27 13.92
C ASP A 173 -26.28 -12.88 13.82
N GLY A 174 -24.97 -12.85 13.60
CA GLY A 174 -24.18 -11.62 13.51
C GLY A 174 -23.39 -11.32 14.78
N PRO A 175 -22.79 -10.13 14.88
CA PRO A 175 -22.74 -9.07 13.84
C PRO A 175 -21.85 -9.44 12.64
N PHE A 176 -22.13 -8.82 11.50
CA PHE A 176 -21.49 -9.10 10.22
C PHE A 176 -20.72 -7.90 9.65
N VAL A 177 -19.69 -8.21 8.85
CA VAL A 177 -19.00 -7.28 7.96
C VAL A 177 -19.32 -7.65 6.53
N ILE A 178 -19.88 -6.73 5.77
CA ILE A 178 -20.18 -6.86 4.35
C ILE A 178 -19.15 -6.03 3.58
N LYS A 179 -18.36 -6.70 2.72
CA LYS A 179 -17.28 -6.07 1.98
C LYS A 179 -17.15 -6.64 0.57
N PRO A 180 -16.56 -5.90 -0.40
CA PRO A 180 -16.34 -6.41 -1.74
C PRO A 180 -15.15 -7.38 -1.78
N ALA A 181 -15.14 -8.26 -2.77
CA ALA A 181 -13.99 -9.08 -3.11
C ALA A 181 -12.80 -8.22 -3.55
N ILE A 182 -13.06 -7.23 -4.39
CA ILE A 182 -12.09 -6.24 -4.89
C ILE A 182 -12.46 -4.88 -4.30
N LYS A 183 -11.56 -4.35 -3.46
CA LYS A 183 -11.80 -3.15 -2.66
C LYS A 183 -12.18 -1.93 -3.52
N GLU A 184 -11.52 -1.73 -4.63
CA GLU A 184 -11.63 -0.57 -5.51
C GLU A 184 -13.06 -0.42 -6.07
N HIS A 185 -13.71 -1.51 -6.45
CA HIS A 185 -15.07 -1.53 -7.01
C HIS A 185 -16.10 -0.91 -6.08
N PHE A 186 -15.89 -1.04 -4.78
CA PHE A 186 -16.80 -0.53 -3.76
C PHE A 186 -16.35 0.82 -3.20
N PHE A 187 -15.04 0.94 -2.96
CA PHE A 187 -14.47 2.11 -2.28
C PHE A 187 -14.62 3.40 -3.07
N TYR A 188 -14.43 3.37 -4.39
CA TYR A 188 -14.60 4.55 -5.23
C TYR A 188 -16.05 5.00 -5.33
N ALA A 189 -17.01 4.09 -5.19
CA ALA A 189 -18.44 4.41 -5.21
C ALA A 189 -18.96 4.90 -3.84
N THR A 190 -18.42 4.38 -2.72
CA THR A 190 -19.00 4.59 -1.38
C THR A 190 -18.14 5.40 -0.41
N GLY A 191 -16.83 5.50 -0.67
CA GLY A 191 -15.85 6.10 0.24
C GLY A 191 -15.49 5.25 1.46
N VAL A 192 -16.07 4.04 1.62
CA VAL A 192 -15.82 3.13 2.74
C VAL A 192 -15.35 1.76 2.27
N LYS A 193 -14.67 1.01 3.13
CA LYS A 193 -14.15 -0.33 2.80
C LYS A 193 -15.18 -1.45 3.02
N ALA A 194 -16.11 -1.26 3.93
CA ALA A 194 -17.08 -2.26 4.34
C ALA A 194 -18.28 -1.62 5.02
N TRP A 195 -19.37 -2.35 5.09
CA TRP A 195 -20.53 -2.03 5.90
C TRP A 195 -20.73 -3.08 7.00
N ARG A 196 -21.46 -2.69 8.06
CA ARG A 196 -21.83 -3.53 9.18
C ARG A 196 -23.32 -3.85 9.10
N ALA A 197 -23.68 -5.06 9.48
CA ALA A 197 -25.04 -5.44 9.86
C ALA A 197 -24.97 -6.11 11.24
N ASP A 198 -25.77 -5.63 12.18
CA ASP A 198 -25.74 -6.12 13.56
C ASP A 198 -26.55 -7.36 13.74
N THR A 199 -27.56 -7.55 12.90
CA THR A 199 -28.50 -8.66 12.96
C THR A 199 -28.68 -9.32 11.61
N ARG A 200 -29.21 -10.54 11.62
CA ARG A 200 -29.60 -11.26 10.41
C ARG A 200 -30.69 -10.53 9.61
N ALA A 201 -31.59 -9.83 10.28
CA ALA A 201 -32.63 -9.03 9.63
C ALA A 201 -32.03 -7.88 8.79
N GLU A 202 -31.00 -7.22 9.31
CA GLU A 202 -30.30 -6.15 8.60
C GLU A 202 -29.43 -6.67 7.45
N LEU A 203 -28.93 -7.91 7.57
CA LEU A 203 -27.98 -8.49 6.61
C LEU A 203 -28.54 -8.47 5.18
N ALA A 204 -29.80 -8.86 4.97
CA ALA A 204 -30.42 -8.88 3.64
C ALA A 204 -30.51 -7.48 3.00
N ALA A 205 -30.86 -6.47 3.78
CA ALA A 205 -30.93 -5.07 3.31
C ALA A 205 -29.54 -4.54 2.93
N VAL A 206 -28.52 -4.81 3.78
CA VAL A 206 -27.13 -4.38 3.53
C VAL A 206 -26.54 -5.14 2.35
N PHE A 207 -26.82 -6.44 2.21
CA PHE A 207 -26.39 -7.23 1.06
C PHE A 207 -26.97 -6.70 -0.25
N ARG A 208 -28.29 -6.47 -0.33
CA ARG A 208 -28.94 -5.91 -1.52
C ARG A 208 -28.32 -4.54 -1.91
N ARG A 209 -28.08 -3.70 -0.91
CA ARG A 209 -27.44 -2.41 -1.15
C ARG A 209 -26.01 -2.58 -1.69
N ALA A 210 -25.22 -3.53 -1.18
CA ALA A 210 -23.87 -3.82 -1.67
C ALA A 210 -23.90 -4.41 -3.09
N ALA A 211 -24.80 -5.35 -3.36
CA ALA A 211 -25.00 -5.95 -4.68
C ALA A 211 -25.49 -4.96 -5.75
N GLY A 212 -26.09 -3.84 -5.33
CA GLY A 212 -26.43 -2.73 -6.24
C GLY A 212 -25.23 -1.86 -6.65
N ILE A 213 -24.08 -2.02 -5.99
CA ILE A 213 -22.85 -1.25 -6.28
C ILE A 213 -21.81 -2.13 -7.00
N VAL A 214 -21.61 -3.35 -6.50
CA VAL A 214 -20.75 -4.36 -7.11
C VAL A 214 -21.58 -5.56 -7.53
N ARG A 215 -21.06 -6.44 -8.38
CA ARG A 215 -21.76 -7.69 -8.72
C ARG A 215 -22.02 -8.49 -7.45
N SER A 216 -23.19 -9.13 -7.34
CA SER A 216 -23.57 -9.90 -6.16
C SER A 216 -22.54 -10.96 -5.78
N GLY A 217 -21.98 -11.68 -6.75
CA GLY A 217 -20.90 -12.64 -6.53
C GLY A 217 -19.54 -12.03 -6.09
N GLU A 218 -19.42 -10.70 -6.02
CA GLU A 218 -18.28 -10.01 -5.43
C GLU A 218 -18.53 -9.56 -3.98
N VAL A 219 -19.73 -9.73 -3.46
CA VAL A 219 -20.05 -9.42 -2.07
C VAL A 219 -19.57 -10.54 -1.16
N ILE A 220 -18.83 -10.19 -0.14
CA ILE A 220 -18.36 -11.11 0.90
C ILE A 220 -19.05 -10.74 2.21
N ILE A 221 -19.60 -11.73 2.89
CA ILE A 221 -20.09 -11.61 4.25
C ILE A 221 -19.08 -12.28 5.18
N GLN A 222 -18.77 -11.62 6.27
CA GLN A 222 -17.81 -12.11 7.24
C GLN A 222 -18.30 -11.86 8.67
N GLU A 223 -18.00 -12.77 9.60
CA GLU A 223 -18.24 -12.49 11.02
C GLU A 223 -17.47 -11.24 11.44
N LEU A 224 -18.05 -10.40 12.27
CA LEU A 224 -17.34 -9.31 12.92
C LEU A 224 -16.55 -9.84 14.11
N ILE A 225 -15.21 -9.88 14.00
CA ILE A 225 -14.37 -10.20 15.15
C ILE A 225 -14.49 -9.08 16.18
N PRO A 226 -14.83 -9.37 17.46
CA PRO A 226 -14.93 -8.36 18.50
C PRO A 226 -13.58 -7.71 18.81
N GLY A 227 -13.60 -6.66 19.64
CA GLY A 227 -12.44 -5.84 19.96
C GLY A 227 -12.21 -4.74 18.92
N GLY A 228 -11.79 -3.58 19.36
CA GLY A 228 -11.57 -2.40 18.53
C GLY A 228 -10.37 -2.53 17.58
N GLY A 229 -9.93 -1.40 17.03
CA GLY A 229 -8.76 -1.32 16.15
C GLY A 229 -7.43 -1.71 16.82
N GLY A 230 -7.35 -1.71 18.14
CA GLY A 230 -6.15 -2.10 18.90
C GLY A 230 -5.79 -3.58 18.86
N GLU A 231 -6.69 -4.46 18.38
CA GLU A 231 -6.45 -5.90 18.19
C GLU A 231 -6.05 -6.23 16.73
N GLN A 232 -5.65 -5.24 15.95
CA GLN A 232 -5.14 -5.43 14.60
C GLN A 232 -3.62 -5.47 14.59
N TYR A 233 -3.10 -6.46 13.89
CA TYR A 233 -1.67 -6.71 13.72
C TYR A 233 -1.37 -6.87 12.23
N ALA A 234 -0.11 -6.71 11.86
CA ALA A 234 0.32 -7.04 10.51
C ALA A 234 1.73 -7.65 10.51
N TYR A 235 1.94 -8.55 9.58
CA TYR A 235 3.25 -9.03 9.17
C TYR A 235 3.62 -8.36 7.86
N CYS A 236 4.69 -7.59 7.86
CA CYS A 236 5.19 -6.84 6.72
C CYS A 236 6.52 -7.44 6.29
N ALA A 237 6.74 -7.66 5.00
CA ALA A 237 7.95 -8.28 4.52
C ALA A 237 8.43 -7.75 3.16
N PHE A 238 9.73 -7.85 2.93
CA PHE A 238 10.29 -8.04 1.61
C PHE A 238 10.53 -9.54 1.42
N PHE A 239 9.75 -10.14 0.51
CA PHE A 239 9.74 -11.57 0.27
C PHE A 239 10.41 -11.91 -1.06
N ARG A 240 11.34 -12.89 -1.04
CA ARG A 240 12.13 -13.27 -2.19
C ARG A 240 12.54 -14.75 -2.08
N ARG A 241 12.44 -15.50 -3.17
CA ARG A 241 12.90 -16.91 -3.26
C ARG A 241 12.36 -17.78 -2.12
N GLY A 242 11.08 -17.62 -1.78
CA GLY A 242 10.43 -18.39 -0.72
C GLY A 242 10.76 -17.97 0.72
N GLN A 243 11.46 -16.85 0.93
CA GLN A 243 11.87 -16.37 2.24
C GLN A 243 11.57 -14.87 2.44
N ALA A 244 11.30 -14.49 3.69
CA ALA A 244 11.20 -13.10 4.11
C ALA A 244 12.61 -12.58 4.44
N VAL A 245 13.30 -11.98 3.45
CA VAL A 245 14.65 -11.41 3.67
C VAL A 245 14.64 -10.15 4.50
N ALA A 246 13.50 -9.48 4.62
CA ALA A 246 13.29 -8.42 5.60
C ALA A 246 11.88 -8.53 6.16
N SER A 247 11.71 -8.35 7.48
CA SER A 247 10.40 -8.44 8.09
C SER A 247 10.19 -7.48 9.25
N MET A 248 8.92 -7.15 9.49
CA MET A 248 8.46 -6.32 10.58
C MET A 248 7.07 -6.79 11.01
N THR A 249 6.90 -7.05 12.31
CA THR A 249 5.58 -7.29 12.88
C THR A 249 5.12 -6.05 13.64
N VAL A 250 3.88 -5.66 13.43
CA VAL A 250 3.33 -4.45 14.03
C VAL A 250 1.98 -4.70 14.69
N ARG A 251 1.66 -3.82 15.65
CA ARG A 251 0.31 -3.65 16.22
C ARG A 251 -0.21 -2.27 15.84
N ARG A 252 -1.41 -2.21 15.27
CA ARG A 252 -2.14 -0.98 15.03
C ARG A 252 -2.79 -0.52 16.32
N ARG A 253 -2.34 0.60 16.86
CA ARG A 253 -2.88 1.18 18.09
C ARG A 253 -4.10 2.06 17.83
N ARG A 254 -4.09 2.83 16.73
CA ARG A 254 -5.20 3.67 16.28
C ARG A 254 -5.32 3.64 14.77
N GLN A 255 -6.56 3.86 14.29
CA GLN A 255 -6.91 3.88 12.87
C GLN A 255 -7.97 4.94 12.57
N HIS A 256 -8.12 5.31 11.33
CA HIS A 256 -9.15 6.23 10.85
C HIS A 256 -9.96 5.61 9.70
N PRO A 257 -11.31 5.59 9.76
CA PRO A 257 -12.16 5.75 10.96
C PRO A 257 -11.88 4.71 12.04
N SER A 258 -12.38 4.92 13.26
CA SER A 258 -12.18 3.97 14.38
C SER A 258 -12.75 2.59 14.06
N ASP A 259 -13.92 2.54 13.39
CA ASP A 259 -14.52 1.33 12.85
C ASP A 259 -14.13 1.13 11.39
N PHE A 260 -13.78 -0.11 11.01
CA PHE A 260 -13.35 -0.49 9.66
C PHE A 260 -12.28 0.44 9.07
N GLY A 261 -11.23 0.73 9.86
CA GLY A 261 -10.23 1.73 9.57
C GLY A 261 -9.64 1.63 8.17
N ARG A 262 -9.72 2.73 7.43
CA ARG A 262 -9.15 2.87 6.10
C ARG A 262 -7.64 2.98 6.14
N ALA A 263 -7.13 3.65 7.17
CA ALA A 263 -5.71 3.91 7.35
C ALA A 263 -5.31 3.80 8.81
N SER A 264 -4.13 3.26 9.05
CA SER A 264 -3.48 3.31 10.35
C SER A 264 -3.07 4.75 10.66
N THR A 265 -3.29 5.20 11.90
CA THR A 265 -2.86 6.54 12.34
C THR A 265 -1.79 6.48 13.41
N TYR A 266 -1.73 5.38 14.16
CA TYR A 266 -0.68 5.11 15.15
C TYR A 266 -0.35 3.62 15.16
N VAL A 267 0.92 3.29 14.94
CA VAL A 267 1.42 1.90 14.79
C VAL A 267 2.69 1.73 15.61
N GLU A 268 2.85 0.55 16.19
CA GLU A 268 4.02 0.17 16.98
C GLU A 268 4.57 -1.17 16.48
N THR A 269 5.89 -1.28 16.37
CA THR A 269 6.54 -2.57 16.11
C THR A 269 6.46 -3.44 17.36
N VAL A 270 6.11 -4.71 17.16
CA VAL A 270 5.94 -5.68 18.25
C VAL A 270 6.62 -7.00 17.90
N SER A 271 6.88 -7.83 18.93
CA SER A 271 7.35 -9.19 18.74
C SER A 271 6.17 -10.15 18.94
N VAL A 272 5.63 -10.67 17.83
CA VAL A 272 4.55 -11.67 17.81
C VAL A 272 4.97 -12.76 16.83
N GLY A 273 5.53 -13.84 17.36
CA GLY A 273 6.10 -14.93 16.57
C GLY A 273 5.06 -15.72 15.75
N GLU A 274 3.80 -15.77 16.24
CA GLU A 274 2.71 -16.54 15.64
C GLU A 274 2.31 -16.05 14.25
N LEU A 275 2.66 -14.82 13.86
CA LEU A 275 2.28 -14.26 12.55
C LEU A 275 3.25 -14.65 11.42
N ALA A 276 4.50 -14.94 11.72
CA ALA A 276 5.51 -15.19 10.69
C ALA A 276 5.23 -16.48 9.90
N ALA A 277 5.07 -17.60 10.58
CA ALA A 277 4.91 -18.90 9.93
C ALA A 277 3.68 -18.98 8.99
N PRO A 278 2.45 -18.56 9.37
CA PRO A 278 1.31 -18.56 8.47
C PRO A 278 1.50 -17.58 7.30
N SER A 279 2.11 -16.41 7.53
CA SER A 279 2.40 -15.44 6.47
C SER A 279 3.37 -16.00 5.45
N ILE A 280 4.47 -16.62 5.88
CA ILE A 280 5.46 -17.24 5.00
C ILE A 280 4.83 -18.37 4.19
N ARG A 281 4.01 -19.26 4.81
CA ARG A 281 3.30 -20.33 4.09
C ARG A 281 2.39 -19.76 3.00
N PHE A 282 1.64 -18.69 3.29
CA PHE A 282 0.79 -18.03 2.30
C PHE A 282 1.62 -17.54 1.12
N LEU A 283 2.72 -16.81 1.39
CA LEU A 283 3.57 -16.21 0.37
C LEU A 283 4.31 -17.26 -0.46
N GLN A 284 4.74 -18.37 0.15
CA GLN A 284 5.33 -19.51 -0.55
C GLN A 284 4.33 -20.17 -1.51
N ALA A 285 3.09 -20.36 -1.04
CA ALA A 285 2.04 -21.01 -1.85
C ALA A 285 1.70 -20.24 -3.13
N ILE A 286 1.83 -18.92 -3.13
CA ILE A 286 1.58 -18.08 -4.32
C ILE A 286 2.85 -17.70 -5.09
N GLY A 287 4.03 -18.19 -4.67
CA GLY A 287 5.29 -17.82 -5.29
C GLY A 287 5.57 -16.31 -5.25
N TYR A 288 5.26 -15.65 -4.13
CA TYR A 288 5.33 -14.20 -4.04
C TYR A 288 6.75 -13.65 -4.16
N TYR A 289 6.87 -12.46 -4.77
CA TYR A 289 8.07 -11.63 -4.78
C TYR A 289 7.72 -10.17 -4.56
N GLY A 290 8.44 -9.47 -3.70
CA GLY A 290 8.30 -8.03 -3.51
C GLY A 290 7.92 -7.62 -2.08
N LEU A 291 7.50 -6.36 -1.92
CA LEU A 291 7.01 -5.80 -0.66
C LEU A 291 5.56 -6.19 -0.43
N ILE A 292 5.23 -6.61 0.80
CA ILE A 292 3.90 -7.09 1.14
C ILE A 292 3.55 -6.86 2.60
N GLU A 293 2.26 -6.66 2.86
CA GLU A 293 1.67 -6.60 4.19
C GLU A 293 0.52 -7.60 4.29
N LEU A 294 0.54 -8.48 5.29
CA LEU A 294 -0.57 -9.36 5.67
C LEU A 294 -1.19 -8.83 6.96
N GLU A 295 -2.46 -8.42 6.90
CA GLU A 295 -3.19 -7.88 8.04
C GLU A 295 -3.94 -8.97 8.79
N TYR A 296 -3.80 -8.99 10.11
CA TYR A 296 -4.45 -9.93 11.01
C TYR A 296 -5.26 -9.21 12.09
N LYS A 297 -6.29 -9.85 12.59
CA LYS A 297 -6.96 -9.43 13.82
C LYS A 297 -6.88 -10.56 14.84
N ARG A 298 -6.46 -10.23 16.05
CA ARG A 298 -6.51 -11.17 17.17
C ARG A 298 -7.97 -11.27 17.62
N ASP A 299 -8.50 -12.48 17.62
CA ASP A 299 -9.85 -12.75 18.11
C ASP A 299 -9.79 -12.97 19.62
N PRO A 300 -10.42 -12.12 20.44
CA PRO A 300 -10.39 -12.28 21.89
C PRO A 300 -11.14 -13.51 22.40
N ARG A 301 -11.99 -14.14 21.56
CA ARG A 301 -12.77 -15.33 21.93
C ARG A 301 -11.92 -16.60 21.98
N ASP A 302 -10.91 -16.71 21.09
CA ASP A 302 -10.05 -17.89 20.97
C ASP A 302 -8.55 -17.57 21.01
N GLY A 303 -8.20 -16.28 21.11
CA GLY A 303 -6.82 -15.79 21.13
C GLY A 303 -6.09 -15.87 19.79
N ARG A 304 -6.71 -16.41 18.73
CA ARG A 304 -6.06 -16.67 17.44
C ARG A 304 -5.95 -15.40 16.59
N TYR A 305 -4.92 -15.32 15.79
CA TYR A 305 -4.74 -14.27 14.78
C TYR A 305 -5.39 -14.72 13.46
N LYS A 306 -6.45 -14.03 13.04
CA LYS A 306 -7.23 -14.34 11.83
C LYS A 306 -6.82 -13.39 10.71
N LEU A 307 -6.48 -13.92 9.54
CA LEU A 307 -6.09 -13.15 8.36
C LEU A 307 -7.28 -12.32 7.85
N LEU A 308 -7.10 -11.01 7.70
CA LEU A 308 -8.14 -10.08 7.22
C LEU A 308 -7.91 -9.57 5.81
N ASP A 309 -6.66 -9.28 5.46
CA ASP A 309 -6.30 -8.65 4.19
C ASP A 309 -4.85 -8.92 3.80
N VAL A 310 -4.56 -8.84 2.49
CA VAL A 310 -3.22 -8.97 1.94
C VAL A 310 -2.99 -7.79 0.99
N ASN A 311 -2.00 -6.96 1.28
CA ASN A 311 -1.66 -5.78 0.50
C ASN A 311 -0.33 -6.01 -0.22
N ALA A 312 -0.38 -6.34 -1.51
CA ALA A 312 0.77 -6.71 -2.35
C ALA A 312 1.56 -5.48 -2.84
N ARG A 313 1.80 -4.52 -1.98
CA ARG A 313 2.48 -3.23 -2.24
C ARG A 313 3.13 -2.69 -0.98
N THR A 314 3.86 -1.59 -1.13
CA THR A 314 4.30 -0.80 0.02
C THR A 314 3.07 -0.33 0.82
N TRP A 315 3.10 -0.49 2.13
CA TRP A 315 1.99 -0.13 3.03
C TRP A 315 2.17 1.26 3.65
N GLY A 316 1.12 1.81 4.26
CA GLY A 316 1.10 3.20 4.70
C GLY A 316 2.19 3.60 5.68
N TYR A 317 2.47 2.75 6.64
CA TYR A 317 3.46 3.01 7.70
C TYR A 317 4.83 2.33 7.46
N HIS A 318 5.19 2.02 6.21
CA HIS A 318 6.47 1.35 5.90
C HIS A 318 7.70 2.13 6.39
N THR A 319 7.59 3.45 6.55
CA THR A 319 8.66 4.31 7.10
C THR A 319 9.02 3.98 8.56
N LEU A 320 8.10 3.36 9.31
CA LEU A 320 8.34 2.78 10.63
C LEU A 320 9.50 1.76 10.58
N GLY A 321 9.53 0.94 9.51
CA GLY A 321 10.58 -0.06 9.32
C GLY A 321 11.98 0.53 9.38
N ARG A 322 12.20 1.66 8.70
CA ARG A 322 13.51 2.34 8.73
C ARG A 322 13.93 2.75 10.14
N SER A 323 13.04 3.31 10.93
CA SER A 323 13.31 3.65 12.33
C SER A 323 13.56 2.40 13.19
N ALA A 324 12.95 1.28 12.82
CA ALA A 324 13.16 -0.02 13.46
C ALA A 324 14.37 -0.81 12.91
N GLY A 325 15.12 -0.27 11.93
CA GLY A 325 16.31 -0.89 11.35
C GLY A 325 16.13 -1.53 9.97
N VAL A 326 14.94 -1.43 9.35
CA VAL A 326 14.61 -2.06 8.06
C VAL A 326 14.10 -1.04 7.05
N ASP A 327 14.90 -0.67 6.07
CA ASP A 327 14.50 0.26 5.00
C ASP A 327 13.97 -0.50 3.78
N PHE A 328 12.71 -0.92 3.83
CA PHE A 328 12.07 -1.80 2.85
C PHE A 328 12.18 -1.31 1.40
N PRO A 329 11.90 -0.04 1.04
CA PRO A 329 12.04 0.41 -0.34
C PRO A 329 13.48 0.34 -0.84
N TYR A 330 14.47 0.65 0.01
CA TYR A 330 15.87 0.59 -0.36
C TYR A 330 16.34 -0.87 -0.53
N LEU A 331 15.91 -1.79 0.31
CA LEU A 331 16.24 -3.22 0.17
C LEU A 331 15.69 -3.78 -1.14
N LEU A 332 14.45 -3.43 -1.50
CA LEU A 332 13.87 -3.78 -2.80
C LEU A 332 14.69 -3.21 -3.97
N PHE A 333 15.12 -1.94 -3.87
CA PHE A 333 15.96 -1.33 -4.88
C PHE A 333 17.27 -2.09 -5.06
N ARG A 334 17.97 -2.39 -3.95
CA ARG A 334 19.23 -3.16 -3.99
C ARG A 334 19.06 -4.49 -4.71
N ASP A 335 18.01 -5.23 -4.39
CA ASP A 335 17.71 -6.49 -5.08
C ASP A 335 17.47 -6.30 -6.58
N GLN A 336 16.71 -5.28 -6.96
CA GLN A 336 16.40 -4.99 -8.35
C GLN A 336 17.61 -4.56 -9.18
N VAL A 337 18.65 -4.01 -8.56
CA VAL A 337 19.91 -3.67 -9.24
C VAL A 337 20.98 -4.76 -9.08
N GLY A 338 20.64 -5.91 -8.50
CA GLY A 338 21.57 -7.04 -8.32
C GLY A 338 22.56 -6.84 -7.16
N ALA A 339 22.35 -5.85 -6.29
CA ALA A 339 23.20 -5.67 -5.11
C ALA A 339 22.82 -6.66 -3.98
N PRO A 340 23.78 -7.09 -3.15
CA PRO A 340 23.51 -8.00 -2.04
C PRO A 340 22.47 -7.43 -1.07
N VAL A 341 21.54 -8.26 -0.63
CA VAL A 341 20.54 -7.95 0.39
C VAL A 341 20.69 -8.95 1.52
N GLU A 342 21.04 -8.44 2.70
CA GLU A 342 21.17 -9.22 3.91
C GLU A 342 19.82 -9.40 4.59
N GLU A 343 19.66 -10.51 5.33
CA GLU A 343 18.47 -10.75 6.12
C GLU A 343 18.41 -9.79 7.29
N VAL A 344 17.27 -9.12 7.49
CA VAL A 344 17.10 -8.13 8.54
C VAL A 344 15.67 -8.12 9.09
N HIS A 345 15.55 -7.98 10.42
CA HIS A 345 14.28 -7.91 11.12
C HIS A 345 14.16 -6.62 11.93
N ALA A 346 12.97 -6.05 11.93
CA ALA A 346 12.70 -4.81 12.64
C ALA A 346 12.73 -5.01 14.15
N ARG A 347 13.35 -4.06 14.86
CA ARG A 347 13.34 -4.02 16.33
C ARG A 347 11.92 -3.71 16.84
N PRO A 348 11.45 -4.39 17.90
CA PRO A 348 10.16 -4.05 18.53
C PRO A 348 10.24 -2.75 19.33
N GLY A 349 9.07 -2.18 19.65
CA GLY A 349 8.92 -1.01 20.51
C GLY A 349 9.05 0.35 19.80
N VAL A 350 9.28 0.38 18.49
CA VAL A 350 9.38 1.61 17.69
C VAL A 350 7.98 2.07 17.27
N ARG A 351 7.72 3.39 17.33
CA ARG A 351 6.37 3.96 17.16
C ARG A 351 6.30 4.94 16.01
N TRP A 352 5.24 4.83 15.25
CA TRP A 352 4.94 5.68 14.09
C TRP A 352 3.56 6.33 14.25
N ILE A 353 3.45 7.59 13.82
CA ILE A 353 2.20 8.33 13.80
C ILE A 353 2.00 9.08 12.49
N ARG A 354 0.74 9.30 12.10
CA ARG A 354 0.33 10.26 11.07
C ARG A 354 -0.56 11.31 11.68
N LEU A 355 0.02 12.44 12.07
CA LEU A 355 -0.66 13.50 12.82
C LEU A 355 -1.87 14.07 12.08
N ALA A 356 -1.77 14.28 10.76
CA ALA A 356 -2.87 14.84 9.95
C ALA A 356 -4.18 14.04 10.02
N THR A 357 -4.13 12.76 10.37
CA THR A 357 -5.33 11.91 10.55
C THR A 357 -5.54 11.47 11.99
N ASP A 358 -4.47 11.36 12.77
CA ASP A 358 -4.55 10.92 14.17
C ASP A 358 -5.16 11.99 15.07
N VAL A 359 -4.75 13.26 14.93
CA VAL A 359 -5.25 14.37 15.75
C VAL A 359 -6.76 14.58 15.59
N PRO A 360 -7.31 14.70 14.36
CA PRO A 360 -8.76 14.83 14.20
C PRO A 360 -9.54 13.63 14.76
N ASN A 361 -8.99 12.44 14.63
CA ASN A 361 -9.59 11.21 15.14
C ASN A 361 -9.60 11.20 16.68
N ALA A 362 -8.46 11.52 17.29
CA ALA A 362 -8.33 11.62 18.74
C ALA A 362 -9.26 12.68 19.34
N VAL A 363 -9.39 13.85 18.70
CA VAL A 363 -10.34 14.90 19.13
C VAL A 363 -11.78 14.39 19.12
N ARG A 364 -12.17 13.64 18.09
CA ARG A 364 -13.49 13.02 18.01
C ARG A 364 -13.69 11.99 19.12
N ASP A 365 -12.72 11.11 19.35
CA ASP A 365 -12.80 10.04 20.34
C ASP A 365 -12.78 10.61 21.78
N ILE A 366 -12.07 11.74 22.01
CA ILE A 366 -12.11 12.48 23.29
C ILE A 366 -13.49 13.09 23.52
N ARG A 367 -14.08 13.71 22.48
CA ARG A 367 -15.45 14.27 22.57
C ARG A 367 -16.51 13.20 22.80
N ALA A 368 -16.31 12.01 22.25
CA ALA A 368 -17.15 10.84 22.46
C ALA A 368 -16.92 10.14 23.81
N GLY A 369 -15.95 10.58 24.61
CA GLY A 369 -15.61 9.97 25.90
C GLY A 369 -14.89 8.62 25.82
N THR A 370 -14.50 8.19 24.63
CA THR A 370 -13.83 6.89 24.39
C THR A 370 -12.30 6.96 24.53
N LEU A 371 -11.73 8.17 24.57
CA LEU A 371 -10.30 8.43 24.78
C LEU A 371 -10.11 9.56 25.80
N ARG A 372 -9.27 9.35 26.82
CA ARG A 372 -8.92 10.41 27.77
C ARG A 372 -7.83 11.32 27.19
N PRO A 373 -7.94 12.67 27.33
CA PRO A 373 -6.92 13.60 26.82
C PRO A 373 -5.50 13.29 27.31
N GLY A 374 -5.36 12.95 28.60
CA GLY A 374 -4.07 12.60 29.20
C GLY A 374 -3.45 11.33 28.62
N ASP A 375 -4.25 10.34 28.24
CA ASP A 375 -3.78 9.10 27.62
C ASP A 375 -3.33 9.37 26.18
N TYR A 376 -4.04 10.23 25.46
CA TYR A 376 -3.62 10.68 24.15
C TYR A 376 -2.27 11.38 24.19
N LEU A 377 -2.12 12.41 25.04
CA LEU A 377 -0.86 13.14 25.20
C LEU A 377 0.29 12.23 25.64
N ARG A 378 0.02 11.28 26.54
CA ARG A 378 1.00 10.27 26.95
C ARG A 378 1.42 9.37 25.78
N SER A 379 0.50 9.02 24.89
CA SER A 379 0.80 8.18 23.72
C SER A 379 1.70 8.87 22.70
N LEU A 380 1.71 10.22 22.66
CA LEU A 380 2.59 10.98 21.74
C LEU A 380 4.06 10.98 22.22
N ARG A 381 4.28 10.74 23.52
CA ARG A 381 5.65 10.63 24.05
C ARG A 381 6.28 9.33 23.54
N GLY A 382 7.49 9.43 23.00
CA GLY A 382 8.23 8.27 22.46
C GLY A 382 7.76 7.83 21.07
N VAL A 383 7.13 8.73 20.29
CA VAL A 383 6.94 8.54 18.84
C VAL A 383 8.28 8.76 18.14
N ASP A 384 8.73 7.75 17.42
CA ASP A 384 10.04 7.76 16.73
C ASP A 384 9.95 8.34 15.32
N THR A 385 8.78 8.20 14.68
CA THR A 385 8.57 8.59 13.29
C THR A 385 7.19 9.18 13.05
N GLU A 386 7.15 10.36 12.45
CA GLU A 386 5.94 10.93 11.84
C GLU A 386 5.93 10.63 10.33
N ALA A 387 4.74 10.41 9.76
CA ALA A 387 4.57 9.99 8.37
C ALA A 387 5.10 10.98 7.34
N VAL A 388 4.86 12.28 7.56
CA VAL A 388 5.15 13.36 6.63
C VAL A 388 6.20 14.34 7.18
N PHE A 389 6.13 14.68 8.47
CA PHE A 389 7.05 15.63 9.07
C PHE A 389 8.48 15.11 9.14
N SER A 390 9.45 15.91 8.68
CA SER A 390 10.87 15.62 8.80
C SER A 390 11.67 16.93 8.76
N PHE A 391 12.52 17.17 9.74
CA PHE A 391 13.44 18.34 9.74
C PHE A 391 14.40 18.36 8.55
N ARG A 392 14.76 17.17 8.03
CA ARG A 392 15.66 17.07 6.88
C ARG A 392 14.97 17.31 5.53
N ASP A 393 13.63 17.35 5.51
CA ASP A 393 12.81 17.53 4.32
C ASP A 393 11.45 18.13 4.75
N PRO A 394 11.41 19.44 5.14
CA PRO A 394 10.24 20.05 5.76
C PRO A 394 9.14 20.44 4.77
N LEU A 395 9.47 20.69 3.50
CA LEU A 395 8.53 21.19 2.50
C LEU A 395 7.28 20.31 2.32
N PRO A 396 7.35 18.97 2.32
CA PRO A 396 6.15 18.12 2.27
C PRO A 396 5.16 18.40 3.38
N SER A 397 5.62 18.74 4.60
CA SER A 397 4.73 19.08 5.73
C SER A 397 4.04 20.43 5.53
N CYS A 398 4.77 21.43 5.06
CA CYS A 398 4.19 22.73 4.70
C CYS A 398 3.16 22.57 3.59
N TYR A 399 3.48 21.75 2.59
CA TYR A 399 2.59 21.44 1.47
C TYR A 399 1.35 20.66 1.91
N GLU A 400 1.49 19.70 2.86
CA GLU A 400 0.34 18.99 3.44
C GLU A 400 -0.64 19.97 4.12
N ILE A 401 -0.12 20.91 4.90
CA ILE A 401 -0.94 21.95 5.55
C ILE A 401 -1.68 22.78 4.50
N ALA A 402 -1.00 23.20 3.45
CA ALA A 402 -1.60 23.94 2.35
C ALA A 402 -2.66 23.13 1.58
N LEU A 403 -2.54 21.81 1.55
CA LEU A 403 -3.51 20.91 0.93
C LEU A 403 -4.72 20.60 1.84
N LEU A 404 -4.68 20.86 3.15
CA LEU A 404 -5.77 20.53 4.08
C LEU A 404 -7.15 21.06 3.62
N PRO A 405 -7.32 22.32 3.16
CA PRO A 405 -8.60 22.80 2.67
C PRO A 405 -9.10 22.02 1.46
N TYR A 406 -8.19 21.73 0.51
CA TYR A 406 -8.50 20.92 -0.68
C TYR A 406 -8.90 19.49 -0.29
N LEU A 407 -8.18 18.86 0.62
CA LEU A 407 -8.47 17.50 1.11
C LEU A 407 -9.78 17.46 1.91
N ALA A 408 -10.08 18.48 2.69
CA ALA A 408 -11.35 18.63 3.42
C ALA A 408 -12.53 18.75 2.45
N PHE A 409 -12.39 19.56 1.41
CA PHE A 409 -13.38 19.69 0.33
C PHE A 409 -13.58 18.36 -0.40
N LYS A 410 -12.50 17.73 -0.84
CA LYS A 410 -12.53 16.47 -1.60
C LYS A 410 -13.11 15.30 -0.79
N ARG A 411 -12.84 15.25 0.52
CA ARG A 411 -13.31 14.19 1.43
C ARG A 411 -14.72 14.46 1.98
N GLY A 412 -15.37 15.55 1.55
CA GLY A 412 -16.71 15.90 1.98
C GLY A 412 -16.83 16.31 3.44
N LEU A 413 -15.73 16.75 4.05
CA LEU A 413 -15.70 17.25 5.44
C LEU A 413 -16.26 18.67 5.57
N LEU A 414 -16.43 19.39 4.44
CA LEU A 414 -17.08 20.69 4.40
C LEU A 414 -18.58 20.53 4.15
N PRO A 415 -19.45 21.41 4.75
CA PRO A 415 -20.90 21.39 4.57
C PRO A 415 -21.30 21.41 3.11
N ALA A 416 -22.42 20.76 2.77
CA ALA A 416 -22.94 20.64 1.40
C ALA A 416 -23.21 22.01 0.74
N GLU A 417 -23.48 23.04 1.53
CA GLU A 417 -23.73 24.44 1.10
C GLU A 417 -22.49 25.07 0.42
N MET A 418 -21.28 24.64 0.74
CA MET A 418 -20.04 25.10 0.10
C MET A 418 -19.68 24.30 -1.16
N ARG A 419 -20.46 23.27 -1.53
CA ARG A 419 -20.25 22.43 -2.73
C ARG A 419 -20.91 23.00 -4.00
N GLY A 420 -21.73 24.05 -3.85
CA GLY A 420 -22.37 24.74 -4.96
C GLY A 420 -21.41 25.65 -5.72
N ASN A 421 -21.15 25.32 -6.96
CA ASN A 421 -20.54 26.17 -7.99
C ASN A 421 -19.23 26.90 -7.64
N ARG A 422 -18.10 26.18 -7.72
CA ARG A 422 -16.84 26.75 -8.27
C ARG A 422 -15.80 25.67 -8.45
N CYS A 423 -15.44 25.42 -9.71
CA CYS A 423 -14.16 24.81 -10.07
C CYS A 423 -13.03 25.72 -9.56
N LEU A 424 -12.63 25.56 -8.29
CA LEU A 424 -11.45 26.23 -7.75
C LEU A 424 -10.20 25.56 -8.36
N LYS A 425 -9.78 26.09 -9.52
CA LYS A 425 -8.42 25.89 -10.02
C LYS A 425 -7.48 26.67 -9.12
N LEU A 426 -7.09 26.09 -7.97
CA LEU A 426 -5.97 26.60 -7.21
C LEU A 426 -4.70 26.40 -8.06
N ARG A 427 -4.29 27.46 -8.75
CA ARG A 427 -2.93 27.59 -9.29
C ARG A 427 -2.03 27.88 -8.11
N ILE A 428 -1.45 26.85 -7.48
CA ILE A 428 -0.33 27.02 -6.56
C ILE A 428 0.92 27.20 -7.44
N PRO A 429 1.65 28.33 -7.35
CA PRO A 429 2.86 28.51 -8.13
C PRO A 429 3.91 27.52 -7.64
N LEU A 430 4.20 26.51 -8.45
CA LEU A 430 5.38 25.70 -8.29
C LEU A 430 6.58 26.52 -8.72
N ALA A 431 7.52 26.75 -7.83
CA ALA A 431 8.83 27.32 -8.16
C ALA A 431 9.49 26.40 -9.21
N SER A 432 9.49 26.86 -10.45
CA SER A 432 10.24 26.21 -11.52
C SER A 432 11.73 26.50 -11.30
N SER A 433 12.43 25.55 -10.70
CA SER A 433 13.90 25.55 -10.76
C SER A 433 14.33 25.13 -12.16
N THR A 434 14.42 26.09 -13.07
CA THR A 434 15.15 25.96 -14.31
C THR A 434 16.64 25.89 -13.99
N ILE A 435 17.19 24.67 -13.95
CA ILE A 435 18.64 24.49 -14.03
C ILE A 435 19.02 24.73 -15.48
N SER A 436 19.64 25.90 -15.74
CA SER A 436 20.27 26.27 -16.99
C SER A 436 21.42 25.29 -17.26
N ALA A 437 21.26 24.43 -18.23
CA ALA A 437 22.36 23.67 -18.79
C ALA A 437 23.17 24.61 -19.67
N SER A 438 24.35 25.00 -19.22
CA SER A 438 25.35 25.72 -20.01
C SER A 438 25.80 24.83 -21.18
N ARG A 439 25.34 25.17 -22.38
CA ARG A 439 25.90 24.63 -23.63
C ARG A 439 27.22 25.30 -23.92
N THR A 440 28.31 24.56 -23.88
CA THR A 440 29.58 24.94 -24.50
C THR A 440 29.49 24.67 -26.01
N PRO A 441 29.77 25.59 -26.90
CA PRO A 441 29.71 25.34 -28.33
C PRO A 441 30.97 24.58 -28.77
N CYS A 442 30.77 23.43 -29.39
CA CYS A 442 31.84 22.74 -30.10
C CYS A 442 32.01 23.36 -31.48
N SER A 443 33.18 23.99 -31.70
CA SER A 443 33.62 24.55 -32.97
C SER A 443 33.75 23.45 -34.04
N ARG A 444 33.09 23.65 -35.17
CA ARG A 444 33.37 22.93 -36.43
C ARG A 444 34.55 23.56 -37.13
N GLU A 445 35.56 22.81 -37.36
CA GLU A 445 36.44 23.02 -38.49
C GLU A 445 36.24 21.92 -39.54
N ARG A 446 36.08 22.37 -40.79
CA ARG A 446 36.23 21.59 -42.03
C ARG A 446 37.59 21.98 -42.64
N PRO A 447 38.14 21.22 -43.52
CA PRO A 447 37.57 20.81 -44.82
C PRO A 447 37.18 19.34 -44.96
#